data_cdfc9b825546e1d04b3f9fb600e67a38
#
_entry.id   cdfc9b825546e1d04b3f9fb600e67a38
#
_cell.length_a   1.000
_cell.length_b   1.000
_cell.length_c   1.000
_cell.angle_alpha   90.00
_cell.angle_beta   90.00
_cell.angle_gamma   90.00
#
_symmetry.space_group_name_H-M   'P 1'
#
loop_
_entity.id
_entity.type
_entity.pdbx_description
1 polymer ?
#
loop_
_entity_poly.entity_id
_entity_poly.type
_entity_poly.pdbx_seq_one_letter_code
_entity_poly.pdbx_strand_id
1 'polypeptide(L)'
;MKNIKKYIPLIIVLVIAGLGFAFRENIARAVRGDAYVDNKIFTKQLEKAQKSGKDAFPQLSDKVGKDEAEVILHTSKGDITVKLFPTLAPKASENFLKHAKDKYYDGLTFHRVIKDFMIQSGDPKGDGTGGESIWKKGFAVEPTPFLYNIRGALAMANTGAKNSNGSQFYIVQNKDDQSKQLANAGYPKPIIDAYKKGGYPAGDTKYTVFGQVIKGMDVVDTIANLEVDDNSKPKENVTVNSVEVVKDYKFK
;
A
#
# COMPACT_ATOMS: atom_id res chain seq x y z
N MET A 1 -26.25 28.63 44.87
CA MET A 1 -25.18 29.28 44.08
C MET A 1 -23.79 29.29 44.76
N LYS A 2 -23.54 28.58 45.87
CA LYS A 2 -22.26 28.67 46.62
C LYS A 2 -21.16 27.66 46.21
N ASN A 3 -21.41 26.67 45.36
CA ASN A 3 -20.44 25.60 45.04
C ASN A 3 -19.75 25.69 43.65
N ILE A 4 -20.16 26.58 42.78
CA ILE A 4 -19.58 26.69 41.43
C ILE A 4 -18.19 27.33 41.45
N LYS A 5 -17.98 28.32 42.33
CA LYS A 5 -16.67 29.04 42.42
C LYS A 5 -15.51 28.13 42.85
N LYS A 6 -15.77 27.00 43.55
CA LYS A 6 -14.72 26.09 44.03
C LYS A 6 -14.17 25.20 42.92
N TYR A 7 -14.89 25.01 41.81
CA TYR A 7 -14.50 24.12 40.68
C TYR A 7 -13.97 24.91 39.46
N ILE A 8 -14.07 26.24 39.46
CA ILE A 8 -13.57 27.11 38.37
C ILE A 8 -12.10 26.85 38.05
N PRO A 9 -11.16 26.76 39.03
CA PRO A 9 -9.76 26.49 38.71
C PRO A 9 -9.55 25.08 38.12
N LEU A 10 -10.32 24.10 38.55
CA LEU A 10 -10.22 22.73 38.02
C LEU A 10 -10.75 22.65 36.57
N ILE A 11 -11.84 23.35 36.27
CA ILE A 11 -12.41 23.43 34.92
C ILE A 11 -11.44 24.17 33.99
N ILE A 12 -10.82 25.25 34.43
CA ILE A 12 -9.82 25.99 33.64
C ILE A 12 -8.59 25.11 33.35
N VAL A 13 -8.11 24.35 34.33
CA VAL A 13 -6.99 23.41 34.14
C VAL A 13 -7.34 22.30 33.14
N LEU A 14 -8.56 21.75 33.19
CA LEU A 14 -9.03 20.73 32.24
C LEU A 14 -9.20 21.30 30.82
N VAL A 15 -9.68 22.53 30.69
CA VAL A 15 -9.81 23.21 29.38
C VAL A 15 -8.43 23.55 28.80
N ILE A 16 -7.50 24.02 29.62
CA ILE A 16 -6.11 24.31 29.19
C ILE A 16 -5.39 23.02 28.83
N ALA A 17 -5.59 21.93 29.60
CA ALA A 17 -5.04 20.61 29.27
C ALA A 17 -5.64 20.07 27.97
N GLY A 18 -6.96 20.20 27.75
CA GLY A 18 -7.63 19.81 26.51
C GLY A 18 -7.17 20.62 25.30
N LEU A 19 -7.03 21.95 25.45
CA LEU A 19 -6.49 22.83 24.38
C LEU A 19 -5.01 22.55 24.12
N GLY A 20 -4.21 22.28 25.16
CA GLY A 20 -2.81 21.86 25.03
C GLY A 20 -2.66 20.54 24.30
N PHE A 21 -3.57 19.59 24.52
CA PHE A 21 -3.57 18.30 23.83
C PHE A 21 -3.96 18.46 22.35
N ALA A 22 -5.03 19.20 22.06
CA ALA A 22 -5.44 19.51 20.68
C ALA A 22 -4.37 20.33 19.92
N PHE A 23 -3.68 21.24 20.60
CA PHE A 23 -2.58 22.02 20.04
C PHE A 23 -1.36 21.15 19.74
N ARG A 24 -1.00 20.20 20.62
CA ARG A 24 0.07 19.21 20.38
C ARG A 24 -0.27 18.27 19.20
N GLU A 25 -1.52 17.83 19.09
CA GLU A 25 -1.96 17.00 17.97
C GLU A 25 -1.92 17.77 16.64
N ASN A 26 -2.34 19.05 16.64
CA ASN A 26 -2.28 19.90 15.44
C ASN A 26 -0.84 20.21 15.02
N ILE A 27 0.07 20.45 15.97
CA ILE A 27 1.51 20.60 15.68
C ILE A 27 2.09 19.27 15.18
N ALA A 28 1.76 18.15 15.81
CA ALA A 28 2.21 16.84 15.37
C ALA A 28 1.71 16.49 13.94
N ARG A 29 0.46 16.86 13.61
CA ARG A 29 -0.08 16.76 12.24
C ARG A 29 0.66 17.67 11.26
N ALA A 30 0.93 18.91 11.64
CA ALA A 30 1.64 19.88 10.79
C ALA A 30 3.11 19.45 10.53
N VAL A 31 3.77 18.83 11.52
CA VAL A 31 5.16 18.39 11.43
C VAL A 31 5.29 17.04 10.72
N ARG A 32 4.34 16.10 10.95
CA ARG A 32 4.37 14.73 10.38
C ARG A 32 3.57 14.58 9.09
N GLY A 33 2.79 15.59 8.71
CA GLY A 33 1.98 15.65 7.50
C GLY A 33 0.70 14.80 7.56
N ASP A 34 0.01 14.73 6.43
CA ASP A 34 -1.23 13.94 6.26
C ASP A 34 -1.01 12.42 6.41
N ALA A 35 0.25 11.96 6.48
CA ALA A 35 0.63 10.60 6.85
C ALA A 35 0.49 10.34 8.37
N TYR A 36 0.15 11.35 9.17
CA TYR A 36 -0.24 11.16 10.56
C TYR A 36 -1.66 10.57 10.58
N VAL A 37 -1.73 9.26 10.38
CA VAL A 37 -2.88 8.47 10.82
C VAL A 37 -2.97 8.73 12.33
N ASP A 38 -4.12 9.22 12.79
CA ASP A 38 -4.38 9.36 14.22
C ASP A 38 -3.94 8.07 14.92
N ASN A 39 -2.84 8.13 15.67
CA ASN A 39 -2.26 6.96 16.32
C ASN A 39 -3.30 6.16 17.09
N LYS A 40 -4.36 6.81 17.62
CA LYS A 40 -5.44 6.15 18.34
C LYS A 40 -6.34 5.34 17.43
N ILE A 41 -6.68 5.88 16.24
CA ILE A 41 -7.50 5.17 15.25
C ILE A 41 -6.72 3.97 14.72
N PHE A 42 -5.47 4.17 14.31
CA PHE A 42 -4.60 3.11 13.84
C PHE A 42 -4.38 2.04 14.93
N THR A 43 -4.11 2.44 16.17
CA THR A 43 -3.94 1.51 17.30
C THR A 43 -5.19 0.66 17.54
N LYS A 44 -6.39 1.27 17.56
CA LYS A 44 -7.65 0.54 17.68
C LYS A 44 -7.89 -0.42 16.52
N GLN A 45 -7.57 0.00 15.29
CA GLN A 45 -7.66 -0.85 14.12
C GLN A 45 -6.66 -2.01 14.20
N LEU A 46 -5.43 -1.76 14.66
CA LEU A 46 -4.42 -2.78 14.86
C LEU A 46 -4.84 -3.81 15.92
N GLU A 47 -5.36 -3.36 17.07
CA GLU A 47 -5.90 -4.24 18.11
C GLU A 47 -7.05 -5.11 17.57
N LYS A 48 -7.92 -4.53 16.73
CA LYS A 48 -8.97 -5.25 16.03
C LYS A 48 -8.38 -6.28 15.06
N ALA A 49 -7.42 -5.88 14.25
CA ALA A 49 -6.77 -6.76 13.29
C ALA A 49 -6.06 -7.94 13.98
N GLN A 50 -5.36 -7.69 15.09
CA GLN A 50 -4.68 -8.73 15.88
C GLN A 50 -5.62 -9.80 16.42
N LYS A 51 -6.86 -9.44 16.73
CA LYS A 51 -7.91 -10.35 17.24
C LYS A 51 -8.76 -10.96 16.15
N SER A 52 -8.58 -10.54 14.89
CA SER A 52 -9.40 -10.96 13.75
C SER A 52 -8.92 -12.29 13.15
N GLY A 53 -9.86 -13.06 12.64
CA GLY A 53 -9.58 -14.24 11.82
C GLY A 53 -9.14 -13.87 10.39
N LYS A 54 -8.88 -14.90 9.58
CA LYS A 54 -8.40 -14.77 8.20
C LYS A 54 -9.30 -13.87 7.34
N ASP A 55 -10.61 -13.94 7.52
CA ASP A 55 -11.61 -13.22 6.71
C ASP A 55 -11.56 -11.69 6.86
N ALA A 56 -10.88 -11.18 7.88
CA ALA A 56 -10.66 -9.75 8.05
C ALA A 56 -9.55 -9.20 7.13
N PHE A 57 -8.76 -10.08 6.52
CA PHE A 57 -7.62 -9.72 5.65
C PHE A 57 -7.97 -10.06 4.20
N PRO A 58 -8.46 -9.10 3.42
CA PRO A 58 -8.95 -9.38 2.07
C PRO A 58 -7.87 -9.94 1.14
N GLN A 59 -6.59 -9.65 1.39
CA GLN A 59 -5.48 -10.22 0.63
C GLN A 59 -5.38 -11.76 0.71
N LEU A 60 -5.93 -12.39 1.75
CA LEU A 60 -5.81 -13.83 2.00
C LEU A 60 -6.88 -14.66 1.27
N SER A 61 -7.69 -14.03 0.44
CA SER A 61 -8.69 -14.67 -0.42
C SER A 61 -8.42 -14.32 -1.88
N ASP A 62 -8.53 -15.29 -2.78
CA ASP A 62 -8.43 -15.06 -4.23
C ASP A 62 -9.75 -14.55 -4.84
N LYS A 63 -10.84 -14.53 -4.06
CA LYS A 63 -12.14 -14.02 -4.51
C LYS A 63 -12.16 -12.51 -4.49
N VAL A 64 -12.71 -11.90 -5.54
CA VAL A 64 -12.92 -10.46 -5.61
C VAL A 64 -14.23 -10.11 -4.89
N GLY A 65 -14.11 -9.36 -3.79
CA GLY A 65 -15.22 -8.94 -2.95
C GLY A 65 -16.10 -7.87 -3.59
N LYS A 66 -17.26 -7.59 -2.97
CA LYS A 66 -18.22 -6.60 -3.47
C LYS A 66 -17.58 -5.20 -3.63
N ASP A 67 -16.83 -4.78 -2.63
CA ASP A 67 -16.22 -3.45 -2.52
C ASP A 67 -14.76 -3.43 -3.01
N GLU A 68 -14.37 -4.42 -3.81
CA GLU A 68 -13.06 -4.55 -4.44
C GLU A 68 -13.18 -4.34 -5.96
N ALA A 69 -12.09 -3.91 -6.60
CA ALA A 69 -11.96 -3.88 -8.05
C ALA A 69 -11.06 -5.02 -8.54
N GLU A 70 -11.06 -5.28 -9.84
CA GLU A 70 -10.22 -6.29 -10.48
C GLU A 70 -9.64 -5.73 -11.77
N VAL A 71 -8.35 -5.96 -11.96
CA VAL A 71 -7.63 -5.59 -13.16
C VAL A 71 -6.77 -6.75 -13.67
N ILE A 72 -6.47 -6.76 -14.96
CA ILE A 72 -5.47 -7.64 -15.57
C ILE A 72 -4.37 -6.76 -16.16
N LEU A 73 -3.12 -6.95 -15.70
CA LEU A 73 -1.95 -6.42 -16.37
C LEU A 73 -1.54 -7.42 -17.45
N HIS A 74 -1.79 -7.07 -18.71
CA HIS A 74 -1.29 -7.83 -19.86
C HIS A 74 0.17 -7.46 -20.07
N THR A 75 1.08 -8.38 -19.80
CA THR A 75 2.52 -8.13 -19.95
C THR A 75 3.09 -8.89 -21.15
N SER A 76 4.29 -8.53 -21.60
CA SER A 76 5.00 -9.30 -22.63
C SER A 76 5.43 -10.71 -22.19
N LYS A 77 5.26 -11.04 -20.88
CA LYS A 77 5.56 -12.36 -20.30
C LYS A 77 4.31 -13.13 -19.86
N GLY A 78 3.12 -12.57 -20.03
CA GLY A 78 1.85 -13.16 -19.64
C GLY A 78 1.01 -12.24 -18.78
N ASP A 79 -0.14 -12.71 -18.36
CA ASP A 79 -1.14 -11.94 -17.63
C ASP A 79 -0.96 -12.04 -16.12
N ILE A 80 -1.13 -10.91 -15.43
CA ILE A 80 -1.13 -10.82 -13.97
C ILE A 80 -2.49 -10.26 -13.55
N THR A 81 -3.34 -11.07 -12.92
CA THR A 81 -4.64 -10.61 -12.40
C THR A 81 -4.48 -10.13 -10.97
N VAL A 82 -4.93 -8.92 -10.73
CA VAL A 82 -4.81 -8.24 -9.43
C VAL A 82 -6.16 -7.76 -8.96
N LYS A 83 -6.51 -8.02 -7.73
CA LYS A 83 -7.62 -7.34 -7.07
C LYS A 83 -7.14 -6.12 -6.30
N LEU A 84 -7.94 -5.06 -6.26
CA LEU A 84 -7.64 -3.79 -5.61
C LEU A 84 -8.58 -3.57 -4.42
N PHE A 85 -8.10 -2.76 -3.46
CA PHE A 85 -8.79 -2.51 -2.18
C PHE A 85 -9.21 -1.04 -2.00
N PRO A 86 -10.19 -0.52 -2.79
CA PRO A 86 -10.56 0.91 -2.78
C PRO A 86 -11.04 1.44 -1.42
N THR A 87 -11.60 0.58 -0.57
CA THR A 87 -12.07 0.98 0.77
C THR A 87 -10.95 1.08 1.81
N LEU A 88 -9.82 0.42 1.58
CA LEU A 88 -8.67 0.40 2.50
C LEU A 88 -7.51 1.31 2.04
N ALA A 89 -7.37 1.52 0.73
CA ALA A 89 -6.40 2.39 0.11
C ALA A 89 -7.06 3.19 -1.05
N PRO A 90 -7.97 4.14 -0.72
CA PRO A 90 -8.81 4.80 -1.72
C PRO A 90 -8.03 5.61 -2.74
N LYS A 91 -7.05 6.43 -2.32
CA LYS A 91 -6.29 7.26 -3.25
C LYS A 91 -5.41 6.44 -4.19
N ALA A 92 -4.71 5.44 -3.67
CA ALA A 92 -3.86 4.58 -4.49
C ALA A 92 -4.70 3.78 -5.49
N SER A 93 -5.85 3.23 -5.05
CA SER A 93 -6.76 2.50 -5.93
C SER A 93 -7.39 3.39 -6.99
N GLU A 94 -7.84 4.60 -6.64
CA GLU A 94 -8.41 5.57 -7.58
C GLU A 94 -7.36 6.00 -8.62
N ASN A 95 -6.17 6.36 -8.16
CA ASN A 95 -5.05 6.74 -8.99
C ASN A 95 -4.71 5.64 -10.02
N PHE A 96 -4.57 4.40 -9.55
CA PHE A 96 -4.24 3.28 -10.42
C PHE A 96 -5.35 2.97 -11.43
N LEU A 97 -6.62 2.89 -10.99
CA LEU A 97 -7.75 2.61 -11.88
C LEU A 97 -7.96 3.71 -12.93
N LYS A 98 -7.80 4.98 -12.55
CA LYS A 98 -7.91 6.09 -13.51
C LYS A 98 -6.78 6.04 -14.53
N HIS A 99 -5.53 5.83 -14.11
CA HIS A 99 -4.41 5.65 -15.01
C HIS A 99 -4.59 4.45 -15.95
N ALA A 100 -5.11 3.32 -15.45
CA ALA A 100 -5.43 2.15 -16.27
C ALA A 100 -6.45 2.48 -17.37
N LYS A 101 -7.55 3.15 -17.01
CA LYS A 101 -8.59 3.59 -17.97
C LYS A 101 -8.07 4.59 -19.00
N ASP A 102 -7.15 5.47 -18.58
CA ASP A 102 -6.52 6.47 -19.45
C ASP A 102 -5.38 5.88 -20.29
N LYS A 103 -5.14 4.55 -20.21
CA LYS A 103 -4.05 3.84 -20.88
C LYS A 103 -2.66 4.37 -20.54
N TYR A 104 -2.52 4.99 -19.37
CA TYR A 104 -1.27 5.59 -18.92
C TYR A 104 -0.14 4.56 -18.76
N TYR A 105 -0.49 3.31 -18.40
CA TYR A 105 0.46 2.24 -18.20
C TYR A 105 0.82 1.47 -19.48
N ASP A 106 0.10 1.70 -20.58
CA ASP A 106 0.30 0.96 -21.82
C ASP A 106 1.71 1.22 -22.39
N GLY A 107 2.42 0.14 -22.65
CA GLY A 107 3.80 0.18 -23.17
C GLY A 107 4.88 0.50 -22.14
N LEU A 108 4.53 0.77 -20.86
CA LEU A 108 5.55 1.02 -19.82
C LEU A 108 6.31 -0.25 -19.47
N THR A 109 7.60 -0.09 -19.12
CA THR A 109 8.46 -1.21 -18.79
C THR A 109 8.49 -1.50 -17.29
N PHE A 110 8.82 -2.74 -16.94
CA PHE A 110 9.34 -3.06 -15.61
C PHE A 110 10.79 -2.59 -15.55
N HIS A 111 10.98 -1.35 -15.14
CA HIS A 111 12.28 -0.66 -15.19
C HIS A 111 13.24 -1.04 -14.06
N ARG A 112 12.73 -1.69 -13.01
CA ARG A 112 13.53 -2.19 -11.88
C ARG A 112 13.00 -3.53 -11.42
N VAL A 113 13.87 -4.53 -11.40
CA VAL A 113 13.57 -5.90 -11.01
C VAL A 113 14.64 -6.39 -10.06
N ILE A 114 14.25 -6.85 -8.90
CA ILE A 114 15.16 -7.44 -7.92
C ILE A 114 14.60 -8.79 -7.51
N LYS A 115 15.33 -9.84 -7.88
CA LYS A 115 15.02 -11.21 -7.51
C LYS A 115 14.93 -11.33 -5.99
N ASP A 116 14.01 -12.17 -5.52
CA ASP A 116 13.70 -12.41 -4.12
C ASP A 116 13.33 -11.12 -3.35
N PHE A 117 12.78 -10.13 -4.11
CA PHE A 117 12.23 -8.90 -3.55
C PHE A 117 10.97 -8.44 -4.30
N MET A 118 11.11 -7.73 -5.45
CA MET A 118 9.96 -7.13 -6.16
C MET A 118 10.25 -6.87 -7.64
N ILE A 119 9.18 -6.65 -8.40
CA ILE A 119 9.21 -6.08 -9.75
C ILE A 119 8.49 -4.73 -9.75
N GLN A 120 9.07 -3.69 -10.36
CA GLN A 120 8.57 -2.31 -10.31
C GLN A 120 8.36 -1.74 -11.72
N SER A 121 7.22 -1.05 -11.89
CA SER A 121 6.79 -0.41 -13.14
C SER A 121 6.06 0.92 -12.85
N GLY A 122 5.37 1.46 -13.87
CA GLY A 122 4.53 2.66 -13.73
C GLY A 122 5.28 3.98 -13.92
N ASP A 123 6.51 3.93 -14.43
CA ASP A 123 7.31 5.09 -14.79
C ASP A 123 7.36 5.29 -16.31
N PRO A 124 6.78 6.39 -16.85
CA PRO A 124 6.85 6.69 -18.29
C PRO A 124 8.26 6.92 -18.82
N LYS A 125 9.21 7.32 -17.96
CA LYS A 125 10.61 7.49 -18.37
C LYS A 125 11.38 6.17 -18.35
N GLY A 126 10.93 5.19 -17.58
CA GLY A 126 11.59 3.89 -17.46
C GLY A 126 12.98 3.93 -16.81
N ASP A 127 13.26 4.94 -15.99
CA ASP A 127 14.52 5.14 -15.26
C ASP A 127 14.32 5.30 -13.73
N GLY A 128 13.08 5.23 -13.26
CA GLY A 128 12.70 5.38 -11.85
C GLY A 128 12.46 6.82 -11.40
N THR A 129 12.68 7.82 -12.27
CA THR A 129 12.58 9.25 -11.90
C THR A 129 11.26 9.90 -12.33
N GLY A 130 10.46 9.22 -13.14
CA GLY A 130 9.21 9.75 -13.70
C GLY A 130 7.97 9.28 -12.98
N GLY A 131 6.85 9.67 -13.58
CA GLY A 131 5.52 9.28 -13.12
C GLY A 131 4.88 10.30 -12.18
N GLU A 132 3.60 10.54 -12.43
CA GLU A 132 2.80 11.48 -11.65
C GLU A 132 1.45 10.85 -11.29
N SER A 133 0.79 11.35 -10.26
CA SER A 133 -0.56 10.95 -9.94
C SER A 133 -1.58 11.62 -10.85
N ILE A 134 -2.83 11.10 -10.85
CA ILE A 134 -3.96 11.71 -11.57
C ILE A 134 -4.23 13.16 -11.14
N TRP A 135 -3.79 13.54 -9.94
CA TRP A 135 -3.93 14.91 -9.39
C TRP A 135 -2.74 15.83 -9.73
N LYS A 136 -1.78 15.37 -10.54
CA LYS A 136 -0.56 16.11 -10.94
C LYS A 136 0.30 16.56 -9.76
N LYS A 137 0.14 15.92 -8.61
CA LYS A 137 0.91 16.12 -7.37
C LYS A 137 1.00 14.81 -6.61
N GLY A 138 2.07 14.63 -5.87
CA GLY A 138 2.23 13.44 -5.04
C GLY A 138 1.15 13.36 -3.93
N PHE A 139 0.85 12.15 -3.49
CA PHE A 139 -0.08 11.89 -2.40
C PHE A 139 0.53 11.05 -1.28
N ALA A 140 -0.08 11.12 -0.10
CA ALA A 140 0.40 10.48 1.11
C ALA A 140 0.29 8.95 1.05
N VAL A 141 1.10 8.27 1.85
CA VAL A 141 0.92 6.85 2.16
C VAL A 141 -0.41 6.65 2.88
N GLU A 142 -1.12 5.58 2.55
CA GLU A 142 -2.38 5.15 3.18
C GLU A 142 -2.13 3.85 3.99
N PRO A 143 -1.52 3.93 5.18
CA PRO A 143 -1.25 2.75 5.98
C PRO A 143 -2.54 2.21 6.59
N THR A 144 -2.71 0.90 6.57
CA THR A 144 -3.82 0.21 7.22
C THR A 144 -3.34 -1.12 7.82
N PRO A 145 -3.83 -1.53 9.00
CA PRO A 145 -3.45 -2.80 9.60
C PRO A 145 -4.21 -4.01 9.01
N PHE A 146 -4.87 -3.83 7.88
CA PHE A 146 -5.56 -4.90 7.15
C PHE A 146 -4.91 -5.25 5.81
N LEU A 147 -3.87 -4.49 5.39
CA LEU A 147 -3.09 -4.75 4.18
C LEU A 147 -1.60 -4.76 4.50
N TYR A 148 -0.90 -5.74 3.97
CA TYR A 148 0.50 -6.03 4.26
C TYR A 148 1.27 -6.31 2.97
N ASN A 149 2.60 -6.09 2.98
CA ASN A 149 3.47 -6.42 1.85
C ASN A 149 3.77 -7.92 1.80
N ILE A 150 2.75 -8.77 1.89
CA ILE A 150 2.88 -10.22 1.68
C ILE A 150 3.24 -10.50 0.22
N ARG A 151 3.70 -11.72 -0.09
CA ARG A 151 3.96 -12.12 -1.49
C ARG A 151 2.75 -11.87 -2.38
N GLY A 152 2.98 -11.23 -3.53
CA GLY A 152 1.95 -10.81 -4.48
C GLY A 152 1.24 -9.50 -4.14
N ALA A 153 1.60 -8.82 -3.05
CA ALA A 153 1.06 -7.49 -2.76
C ALA A 153 1.45 -6.49 -3.87
N LEU A 154 0.46 -5.71 -4.33
CA LEU A 154 0.67 -4.55 -5.19
C LEU A 154 0.70 -3.31 -4.32
N ALA A 155 1.80 -2.55 -4.37
CA ALA A 155 2.01 -1.38 -3.55
C ALA A 155 2.56 -0.19 -4.36
N MET A 156 2.28 1.04 -3.88
CA MET A 156 2.83 2.25 -4.46
C MET A 156 4.32 2.37 -4.13
N ALA A 157 5.14 2.61 -5.15
CA ALA A 157 6.51 3.05 -4.92
C ALA A 157 6.53 4.53 -4.51
N ASN A 158 7.42 4.88 -3.59
CA ASN A 158 7.63 6.25 -3.14
C ASN A 158 9.10 6.50 -2.78
N THR A 159 9.49 7.75 -2.62
CA THR A 159 10.87 8.15 -2.30
C THR A 159 11.15 8.21 -0.80
N GLY A 160 10.17 7.90 0.05
CA GLY A 160 10.21 8.11 1.50
C GLY A 160 9.93 9.56 1.91
N ALA A 161 9.88 10.50 0.98
CA ALA A 161 9.46 11.87 1.26
C ALA A 161 7.93 11.94 1.47
N LYS A 162 7.49 12.97 2.18
CA LYS A 162 6.06 13.26 2.37
C LYS A 162 5.37 13.41 1.01
N ASN A 163 4.21 12.76 0.84
CA ASN A 163 3.38 12.88 -0.36
C ASN A 163 4.14 12.59 -1.66
N SER A 164 4.94 11.51 -1.68
CA SER A 164 5.75 11.14 -2.84
C SER A 164 5.20 9.95 -3.66
N ASN A 165 4.00 9.45 -3.37
CA ASN A 165 3.34 8.50 -4.25
C ASN A 165 2.94 9.21 -5.55
N GLY A 166 3.28 8.59 -6.69
CA GLY A 166 2.95 9.06 -8.05
C GLY A 166 2.16 8.01 -8.82
N SER A 167 2.70 7.55 -9.95
CA SER A 167 2.14 6.46 -10.74
C SER A 167 2.90 5.14 -10.56
N GLN A 168 4.13 5.16 -10.02
CA GLN A 168 4.96 3.97 -9.90
C GLN A 168 4.41 3.00 -8.85
N PHE A 169 4.44 1.72 -9.18
CA PHE A 169 4.02 0.63 -8.32
C PHE A 169 5.01 -0.54 -8.37
N TYR A 170 4.97 -1.39 -7.36
CA TYR A 170 5.70 -2.64 -7.37
C TYR A 170 4.83 -3.82 -6.94
N ILE A 171 5.21 -5.02 -7.39
CA ILE A 171 4.62 -6.29 -6.94
C ILE A 171 5.68 -7.03 -6.13
N VAL A 172 5.33 -7.40 -4.90
CA VAL A 172 6.21 -8.16 -4.00
C VAL A 172 6.39 -9.58 -4.52
N GLN A 173 7.64 -9.97 -4.81
CA GLN A 173 7.94 -11.28 -5.37
C GLN A 173 8.57 -12.23 -4.36
N ASN A 174 9.31 -11.72 -3.37
CA ASN A 174 10.03 -12.56 -2.41
C ASN A 174 9.21 -13.74 -1.91
N LYS A 175 9.78 -14.95 -1.99
CA LYS A 175 9.17 -16.23 -1.57
C LYS A 175 9.78 -16.86 -0.33
N ASP A 176 10.81 -16.23 0.23
CA ASP A 176 11.46 -16.72 1.44
C ASP A 176 10.61 -16.46 2.69
N ASP A 177 10.66 -17.37 3.64
CA ASP A 177 9.94 -17.24 4.91
C ASP A 177 10.39 -16.00 5.70
N GLN A 178 9.49 -15.02 5.81
CA GLN A 178 9.68 -13.76 6.53
C GLN A 178 8.98 -13.75 7.91
N SER A 179 8.44 -14.88 8.37
CA SER A 179 7.56 -14.92 9.55
C SER A 179 8.29 -14.92 10.90
N LYS A 180 9.58 -15.25 10.93
CA LYS A 180 10.31 -15.63 12.16
C LYS A 180 10.30 -14.60 13.29
N GLN A 181 10.22 -13.30 12.99
CA GLN A 181 10.24 -12.22 14.00
C GLN A 181 8.89 -11.53 14.17
N LEU A 182 7.88 -11.87 13.37
CA LEU A 182 6.63 -11.14 13.30
C LEU A 182 5.70 -11.39 14.48
N ALA A 183 5.78 -12.57 15.11
CA ALA A 183 5.01 -12.89 16.31
C ALA A 183 5.31 -11.93 17.46
N ASN A 184 6.61 -11.63 17.68
CA ASN A 184 7.05 -10.71 18.73
C ASN A 184 6.81 -9.23 18.35
N ALA A 185 6.60 -8.94 17.05
CA ALA A 185 6.29 -7.61 16.55
C ALA A 185 4.79 -7.30 16.54
N GLY A 186 3.95 -8.19 17.09
CA GLY A 186 2.51 -7.96 17.24
C GLY A 186 1.69 -8.13 15.95
N TYR A 187 2.22 -8.85 14.96
CA TYR A 187 1.48 -9.14 13.73
C TYR A 187 0.32 -10.11 13.99
N PRO A 188 -0.82 -9.95 13.29
CA PRO A 188 -1.91 -10.91 13.34
C PRO A 188 -1.47 -12.29 12.85
N LYS A 189 -1.93 -13.36 13.55
CA LYS A 189 -1.53 -14.73 13.19
C LYS A 189 -1.78 -15.08 11.70
N PRO A 190 -2.94 -14.75 11.08
CA PRO A 190 -3.14 -15.04 9.65
C PRO A 190 -2.11 -14.37 8.73
N ILE A 191 -1.62 -13.20 9.12
CA ILE A 191 -0.59 -12.46 8.37
C ILE A 191 0.79 -13.09 8.59
N ILE A 192 1.12 -13.51 9.81
CA ILE A 192 2.34 -14.28 10.08
C ILE A 192 2.37 -15.54 9.21
N ASP A 193 1.23 -16.26 9.13
CA ASP A 193 1.13 -17.46 8.29
C ASP A 193 1.26 -17.13 6.78
N ALA A 194 0.79 -15.97 6.33
CA ALA A 194 1.00 -15.51 4.96
C ALA A 194 2.49 -15.21 4.67
N TYR A 195 3.19 -14.57 5.60
CA TYR A 195 4.62 -14.27 5.47
C TYR A 195 5.54 -15.50 5.48
N LYS A 196 5.06 -16.68 5.88
CA LYS A 196 5.78 -17.94 5.66
C LYS A 196 5.97 -18.27 4.18
N LYS A 197 5.12 -17.69 3.32
CA LYS A 197 5.18 -17.86 1.86
C LYS A 197 5.93 -16.73 1.17
N GLY A 198 6.54 -15.84 1.94
CA GLY A 198 7.29 -14.70 1.45
C GLY A 198 6.62 -13.34 1.68
N GLY A 199 7.31 -12.31 1.26
CA GLY A 199 6.84 -10.94 1.42
C GLY A 199 7.94 -9.96 1.81
N TYR A 200 7.53 -8.73 2.17
CA TYR A 200 8.44 -7.64 2.56
C TYR A 200 7.90 -6.89 3.80
N PRO A 201 7.97 -7.50 5.00
CA PRO A 201 7.40 -6.90 6.21
C PRO A 201 8.05 -5.55 6.60
N ALA A 202 9.31 -5.31 6.21
CA ALA A 202 9.96 -4.01 6.44
C ALA A 202 9.33 -2.86 5.67
N GLY A 203 8.50 -3.15 4.65
CA GLY A 203 7.72 -2.19 3.86
C GLY A 203 6.35 -1.85 4.47
N ASP A 204 5.88 -2.64 5.43
CA ASP A 204 4.56 -2.42 6.04
C ASP A 204 4.47 -1.04 6.68
N THR A 205 3.35 -0.38 6.50
CA THR A 205 3.08 1.02 6.89
C THR A 205 3.94 2.10 6.20
N LYS A 206 5.02 1.75 5.51
CA LYS A 206 5.89 2.68 4.75
C LYS A 206 5.43 2.87 3.32
N TYR A 207 4.83 1.83 2.74
CA TYR A 207 4.30 1.82 1.39
C TYR A 207 2.81 1.53 1.43
N THR A 208 2.05 2.20 0.56
CA THR A 208 0.62 1.93 0.43
C THR A 208 0.40 0.63 -0.33
N VAL A 209 0.06 -0.44 0.38
CA VAL A 209 -0.48 -1.64 -0.26
C VAL A 209 -1.92 -1.35 -0.67
N PHE A 210 -2.26 -1.57 -1.94
CA PHE A 210 -3.59 -1.28 -2.47
C PHE A 210 -4.17 -2.39 -3.34
N GLY A 211 -3.41 -3.48 -3.57
CA GLY A 211 -3.86 -4.63 -4.33
C GLY A 211 -3.15 -5.93 -3.93
N GLN A 212 -3.62 -7.03 -4.51
CA GLN A 212 -3.06 -8.37 -4.34
C GLN A 212 -3.19 -9.15 -5.65
N VAL A 213 -2.09 -9.75 -6.11
CA VAL A 213 -2.12 -10.70 -7.22
C VAL A 213 -2.91 -11.92 -6.80
N ILE A 214 -3.90 -12.29 -7.61
CA ILE A 214 -4.75 -13.48 -7.40
C ILE A 214 -4.52 -14.56 -8.47
N LYS A 215 -3.94 -14.18 -9.64
CA LYS A 215 -3.46 -15.11 -10.68
C LYS A 215 -2.23 -14.52 -11.35
N GLY A 216 -1.34 -15.37 -11.87
CA GLY A 216 -0.15 -14.93 -12.59
C GLY A 216 1.07 -14.65 -11.71
N MET A 217 1.14 -15.23 -10.49
CA MET A 217 2.37 -15.14 -9.67
C MET A 217 3.56 -15.86 -10.30
N ASP A 218 3.35 -16.84 -11.16
CA ASP A 218 4.36 -17.49 -12.01
C ASP A 218 4.93 -16.53 -13.05
N VAL A 219 4.10 -15.64 -13.62
CA VAL A 219 4.54 -14.55 -14.50
C VAL A 219 5.40 -13.55 -13.73
N VAL A 220 4.99 -13.16 -12.51
CA VAL A 220 5.79 -12.30 -11.61
C VAL A 220 7.15 -12.94 -11.31
N ASP A 221 7.19 -14.23 -11.02
CA ASP A 221 8.43 -14.98 -10.80
C ASP A 221 9.31 -15.04 -12.06
N THR A 222 8.70 -15.22 -13.22
CA THR A 222 9.40 -15.23 -14.51
C THR A 222 10.10 -13.89 -14.74
N ILE A 223 9.40 -12.77 -14.54
CA ILE A 223 9.95 -11.42 -14.67
C ILE A 223 11.08 -11.20 -13.65
N ALA A 224 10.88 -11.61 -12.39
CA ALA A 224 11.85 -11.42 -11.32
C ALA A 224 13.15 -12.23 -11.50
N ASN A 225 13.13 -13.29 -12.32
CA ASN A 225 14.30 -14.12 -12.61
C ASN A 225 15.05 -13.70 -13.89
N LEU A 226 14.65 -12.62 -14.55
CA LEU A 226 15.37 -12.12 -15.72
C LEU A 226 16.75 -11.59 -15.34
N GLU A 227 17.69 -11.68 -16.28
CA GLU A 227 18.98 -11.00 -16.14
C GLU A 227 18.77 -9.47 -16.09
N VAL A 228 19.45 -8.82 -15.17
CA VAL A 228 19.42 -7.36 -14.99
C VAL A 228 20.81 -6.76 -15.17
N ASP A 229 20.85 -5.45 -15.43
CA ASP A 229 22.06 -4.65 -15.38
C ASP A 229 22.44 -4.21 -13.95
N ASP A 230 23.49 -3.42 -13.81
CA ASP A 230 23.97 -2.92 -12.52
C ASP A 230 22.96 -2.00 -11.81
N ASN A 231 21.97 -1.48 -12.53
CA ASN A 231 20.88 -0.66 -12.00
C ASN A 231 19.60 -1.48 -11.71
N SER A 232 19.68 -2.81 -11.76
CA SER A 232 18.55 -3.73 -11.62
C SER A 232 17.50 -3.59 -12.72
N LYS A 233 17.84 -3.05 -13.89
CA LYS A 233 16.95 -2.98 -15.05
C LYS A 233 17.08 -4.27 -15.85
N PRO A 234 15.97 -4.93 -16.22
CA PRO A 234 16.03 -6.11 -17.09
C PRO A 234 16.77 -5.83 -18.40
N LYS A 235 17.73 -6.71 -18.77
CA LYS A 235 18.42 -6.65 -20.06
C LYS A 235 17.47 -6.90 -21.22
N GLU A 236 16.48 -7.75 -21.01
CA GLU A 236 15.33 -7.94 -21.90
C GLU A 236 14.20 -7.01 -21.47
N ASN A 237 13.69 -6.17 -22.37
CA ASN A 237 12.57 -5.30 -22.06
C ASN A 237 11.30 -6.10 -21.78
N VAL A 238 10.72 -5.92 -20.60
CA VAL A 238 9.41 -6.45 -20.24
C VAL A 238 8.45 -5.28 -20.14
N THR A 239 7.36 -5.35 -20.89
CA THR A 239 6.35 -4.29 -20.96
C THR A 239 5.05 -4.68 -20.29
N VAL A 240 4.36 -3.69 -19.74
CA VAL A 240 2.92 -3.72 -19.49
C VAL A 240 2.28 -3.32 -20.81
N ASN A 241 1.77 -4.29 -21.59
CA ASN A 241 1.16 -4.02 -22.89
C ASN A 241 -0.12 -3.22 -22.74
N SER A 242 -0.93 -3.55 -21.72
CA SER A 242 -2.13 -2.80 -21.34
C SER A 242 -2.57 -3.20 -19.91
N VAL A 243 -3.46 -2.39 -19.33
CA VAL A 243 -4.15 -2.74 -18.07
C VAL A 243 -5.66 -2.74 -18.33
N GLU A 244 -6.26 -3.93 -18.30
CA GLU A 244 -7.70 -4.13 -18.42
C GLU A 244 -8.39 -3.96 -17.06
N VAL A 245 -9.46 -3.17 -16.98
CA VAL A 245 -10.32 -3.06 -15.79
C VAL A 245 -11.48 -4.04 -15.94
N VAL A 246 -11.37 -5.22 -15.30
CA VAL A 246 -12.39 -6.29 -15.34
C VAL A 246 -13.59 -5.94 -14.46
N LYS A 247 -13.31 -5.44 -13.26
CA LYS A 247 -14.32 -4.98 -12.32
C LYS A 247 -13.93 -3.60 -11.80
N ASP A 248 -14.73 -2.61 -12.10
CA ASP A 248 -14.53 -1.23 -11.68
C ASP A 248 -15.07 -0.95 -10.27
N TYR A 249 -14.58 0.14 -9.67
CA TYR A 249 -15.08 0.68 -8.41
C TYR A 249 -15.47 2.16 -8.61
N LYS A 250 -16.66 2.53 -8.11
CA LYS A 250 -17.13 3.93 -8.16
C LYS A 250 -16.72 4.65 -6.89
N PHE A 251 -15.71 5.50 -7.01
CA PHE A 251 -15.33 6.43 -5.93
C PHE A 251 -16.41 7.50 -5.76
N LYS A 252 -16.65 7.90 -4.51
CA LYS A 252 -17.63 8.92 -4.14
C LYS A 252 -17.01 10.29 -4.14
#